data_5859d26d9b4e2359fae2ed3f4c6be47e
#
_entry.id   5859d26d9b4e2359fae2ed3f4c6be47e
#
_cell.length_a   1.000
_cell.length_b   1.000
_cell.length_c   1.000
_cell.angle_alpha   90.00
_cell.angle_beta   90.00
_cell.angle_gamma   90.00
#
_symmetry.space_group_name_H-M   'P 1'
#
loop_
_entity.id
_entity.type
_entity.pdbx_description
1 polymer ?
#
loop_
_entity_poly.entity_id
_entity_poly.type
_entity_poly.pdbx_seq_one_letter_code
_entity_poly.pdbx_strand_id
1 'polypeptide(L)'
;AKNTAMIIQSAMMIAGIGTLIQLFPIWRIGSRLPIVMGISFTFVSIACVIGGQYGYGAIMGAVLVGGIVEGILGLLSQYWMKLVTPIVAATVVTAIGFSLLEVGADSFGGGSSSADFGSATNWILGTVTLVCCIVFNIVAKSYFKQLSVLFGLIVGYIVALCMGVVDFSALSDTSLLALPHLMPFKMEFHADAIIAFVLIFLVSATETIGDTSALASSGLNRDVTQKETAGS
;
A
#
# COMPACT_ATOMS: atom_id res chain seq x y z
N ALA A 1 6.92 18.13 6.46
CA ALA A 1 5.76 18.40 5.61
C ALA A 1 6.13 18.38 4.12
N LYS A 2 7.05 19.24 3.61
CA LYS A 2 7.39 19.32 2.17
C LYS A 2 7.91 18.00 1.58
N ASN A 3 8.82 17.32 2.26
CA ASN A 3 9.36 16.04 1.80
C ASN A 3 8.29 14.94 1.78
N THR A 4 7.40 14.92 2.76
CA THR A 4 6.28 13.96 2.83
C THR A 4 5.34 14.14 1.65
N ALA A 5 4.93 15.38 1.35
CA ALA A 5 4.07 15.67 0.19
C ALA A 5 4.73 15.25 -1.13
N MET A 6 6.03 15.49 -1.30
CA MET A 6 6.79 15.12 -2.49
C MET A 6 6.88 13.59 -2.66
N ILE A 7 7.06 12.84 -1.57
CA ILE A 7 7.07 11.38 -1.59
C ILE A 7 5.70 10.83 -1.98
N ILE A 8 4.62 11.38 -1.40
CA ILE A 8 3.24 10.97 -1.71
C ILE A 8 2.92 11.23 -3.19
N GLN A 9 3.27 12.40 -3.72
CA GLN A 9 3.04 12.73 -5.14
C GLN A 9 3.77 11.75 -6.07
N SER A 10 5.03 11.44 -5.78
CA SER A 10 5.83 10.48 -6.55
C SER A 10 5.22 9.08 -6.47
N ALA A 11 4.77 8.65 -5.30
CA ALA A 11 4.12 7.37 -5.08
C ALA A 11 2.81 7.24 -5.89
N MET A 12 1.96 8.27 -5.87
CA MET A 12 0.70 8.28 -6.63
C MET A 12 0.94 8.22 -8.14
N MET A 13 1.93 8.96 -8.65
CA MET A 13 2.27 8.94 -10.07
C MET A 13 2.80 7.57 -10.50
N ILE A 14 3.70 6.97 -9.72
CA ILE A 14 4.25 5.64 -10.01
C ILE A 14 3.15 4.57 -9.94
N ALA A 15 2.26 4.64 -8.96
CA ALA A 15 1.10 3.76 -8.85
C ALA A 15 0.19 3.85 -10.09
N GLY A 16 -0.06 5.07 -10.58
CA GLY A 16 -0.82 5.29 -11.83
C GLY A 16 -0.14 4.69 -13.06
N ILE A 17 1.17 4.91 -13.22
CA ILE A 17 1.95 4.33 -14.32
C ILE A 17 1.96 2.80 -14.21
N GLY A 18 2.20 2.24 -13.02
CA GLY A 18 2.16 0.80 -12.78
C GLY A 18 0.81 0.19 -13.14
N THR A 19 -0.28 0.84 -12.75
CA THR A 19 -1.63 0.41 -13.09
C THR A 19 -1.88 0.42 -14.61
N LEU A 20 -1.38 1.44 -15.32
CA LEU A 20 -1.47 1.48 -16.79
C LEU A 20 -0.68 0.35 -17.45
N ILE A 21 0.52 0.05 -16.98
CA ILE A 21 1.34 -1.07 -17.47
C ILE A 21 0.65 -2.40 -17.18
N GLN A 22 -0.01 -2.52 -16.02
CA GLN A 22 -0.76 -3.71 -15.65
C GLN A 22 -1.94 -3.99 -16.57
N LEU A 23 -2.68 -2.92 -16.96
CA LEU A 23 -3.81 -2.99 -17.89
C LEU A 23 -3.36 -3.16 -19.35
N PHE A 24 -2.31 -2.44 -19.74
CA PHE A 24 -1.76 -2.41 -21.10
C PHE A 24 -0.33 -2.96 -21.08
N PRO A 25 -0.16 -4.28 -21.11
CA PRO A 25 1.14 -4.91 -20.93
C PRO A 25 2.19 -4.42 -21.93
N ILE A 26 3.37 -4.15 -21.41
CA ILE A 26 4.55 -3.87 -22.22
C ILE A 26 5.39 -5.14 -22.23
N TRP A 27 5.43 -5.82 -23.37
CA TRP A 27 6.13 -7.08 -23.61
C TRP A 27 5.64 -8.21 -22.67
N ARG A 28 6.32 -8.52 -21.58
CA ARG A 28 5.97 -9.57 -20.60
C ARG A 28 5.54 -9.02 -19.24
N ILE A 29 5.53 -7.70 -19.07
CA ILE A 29 5.18 -7.01 -17.84
C ILE A 29 3.74 -6.52 -17.97
N GLY A 30 2.90 -6.88 -17.03
CA GLY A 30 1.46 -6.59 -17.00
C GLY A 30 0.61 -7.83 -17.22
N SER A 31 -0.44 -8.00 -16.41
CA SER A 31 -1.31 -9.18 -16.41
C SER A 31 -2.56 -9.03 -17.30
N ARG A 32 -2.87 -7.83 -17.80
CA ARG A 32 -4.15 -7.47 -18.44
C ARG A 32 -5.36 -7.60 -17.52
N LEU A 33 -5.13 -7.67 -16.24
CA LEU A 33 -6.19 -7.68 -15.24
C LEU A 33 -6.41 -6.26 -14.68
N PRO A 34 -7.63 -5.90 -14.30
CA PRO A 34 -7.93 -4.58 -13.72
C PRO A 34 -7.47 -4.51 -12.26
N ILE A 35 -6.17 -4.68 -12.05
CA ILE A 35 -5.51 -4.56 -10.75
C ILE A 35 -4.93 -3.16 -10.63
N VAL A 36 -5.32 -2.44 -9.58
CA VAL A 36 -4.74 -1.16 -9.26
C VAL A 36 -3.43 -1.41 -8.51
N MET A 37 -2.33 -0.96 -9.09
CA MET A 37 -1.02 -1.05 -8.45
C MET A 37 -0.87 0.06 -7.41
N GLY A 38 -0.28 -0.28 -6.28
CA GLY A 38 -0.03 0.65 -5.19
C GLY A 38 1.18 0.23 -4.39
N ILE A 39 1.54 1.03 -3.39
CA ILE A 39 2.59 0.68 -2.44
C ILE A 39 1.99 -0.29 -1.42
N SER A 40 2.55 -1.49 -1.29
CA SER A 40 2.09 -2.46 -0.30
C SER A 40 2.44 -2.03 1.12
N PHE A 41 1.50 -2.20 2.02
CA PHE A 41 1.71 -1.99 3.46
C PHE A 41 2.69 -2.99 4.08
N THR A 42 2.97 -4.10 3.41
CA THR A 42 3.97 -5.10 3.81
C THR A 42 5.34 -4.48 4.09
N PHE A 43 5.69 -3.41 3.36
CA PHE A 43 6.97 -2.72 3.51
C PHE A 43 7.04 -1.74 4.69
N VAL A 44 5.92 -1.36 5.30
CA VAL A 44 5.88 -0.28 6.30
C VAL A 44 6.78 -0.57 7.49
N SER A 45 6.65 -1.75 8.10
CA SER A 45 7.41 -2.10 9.31
C SER A 45 8.92 -2.10 9.06
N ILE A 46 9.38 -2.72 7.97
CA ILE A 46 10.80 -2.76 7.64
C ILE A 46 11.33 -1.39 7.22
N ALA A 47 10.53 -0.61 6.49
CA ALA A 47 10.89 0.75 6.08
C ALA A 47 11.06 1.67 7.29
N CYS A 48 10.21 1.55 8.32
CA CYS A 48 10.36 2.30 9.57
C CYS A 48 11.65 1.93 10.31
N VAL A 49 11.99 0.64 10.39
CA VAL A 49 13.22 0.17 11.06
C VAL A 49 14.46 0.66 10.31
N ILE A 50 14.55 0.40 9.01
CA ILE A 50 15.71 0.79 8.18
C ILE A 50 15.82 2.31 8.07
N GLY A 51 14.69 3.01 7.90
CA GLY A 51 14.66 4.47 7.86
C GLY A 51 15.09 5.13 9.15
N GLY A 52 14.77 4.52 10.30
CA GLY A 52 15.24 4.99 11.61
C GLY A 52 16.74 4.77 11.86
N GLN A 53 17.31 3.71 11.29
CA GLN A 53 18.72 3.37 11.47
C GLN A 53 19.66 4.08 10.48
N TYR A 54 19.31 4.07 9.19
CA TYR A 54 20.18 4.49 8.09
C TYR A 54 19.62 5.66 7.28
N GLY A 55 18.38 6.06 7.55
CA GLY A 55 17.71 7.11 6.80
C GLY A 55 17.02 6.63 5.52
N TYR A 56 16.37 7.57 4.84
CA TYR A 56 15.55 7.28 3.65
C TYR A 56 16.37 6.81 2.43
N GLY A 57 17.65 7.23 2.33
CA GLY A 57 18.54 6.83 1.25
C GLY A 57 18.80 5.31 1.22
N ALA A 58 18.92 4.69 2.39
CA ALA A 58 19.09 3.24 2.53
C ALA A 58 17.83 2.47 2.10
N ILE A 59 16.65 2.99 2.40
CA ILE A 59 15.38 2.43 1.92
C ILE A 59 15.37 2.44 0.38
N MET A 60 15.70 3.56 -0.25
CA MET A 60 15.72 3.68 -1.71
C MET A 60 16.67 2.70 -2.37
N GLY A 61 17.89 2.53 -1.81
CA GLY A 61 18.87 1.54 -2.31
C GLY A 61 18.38 0.11 -2.14
N ALA A 62 17.80 -0.23 -0.98
CA ALA A 62 17.29 -1.56 -0.71
C ALA A 62 16.07 -1.91 -1.56
N VAL A 63 15.14 -0.95 -1.77
CA VAL A 63 13.97 -1.11 -2.65
C VAL A 63 14.40 -1.34 -4.10
N LEU A 64 15.41 -0.63 -4.60
CA LEU A 64 15.91 -0.83 -5.96
C LEU A 64 16.40 -2.27 -6.16
N VAL A 65 17.24 -2.76 -5.25
CA VAL A 65 17.79 -4.13 -5.34
C VAL A 65 16.67 -5.17 -5.15
N GLY A 66 15.81 -4.99 -4.16
CA GLY A 66 14.68 -5.88 -3.88
C GLY A 66 13.70 -5.95 -5.05
N GLY A 67 13.37 -4.82 -5.68
CA GLY A 67 12.49 -4.77 -6.86
C GLY A 67 13.09 -5.49 -8.07
N ILE A 68 14.42 -5.41 -8.28
CA ILE A 68 15.09 -6.21 -9.33
C ILE A 68 14.94 -7.70 -9.03
N VAL A 69 15.13 -8.11 -7.77
CA VAL A 69 14.97 -9.51 -7.35
C VAL A 69 13.53 -9.96 -7.56
N GLU A 70 12.53 -9.16 -7.14
CA GLU A 70 11.12 -9.47 -7.36
C GLU A 70 10.78 -9.57 -8.85
N GLY A 71 11.29 -8.67 -9.69
CA GLY A 71 11.14 -8.76 -11.15
C GLY A 71 11.69 -10.05 -11.74
N ILE A 72 12.86 -10.53 -11.26
CA ILE A 72 13.43 -11.82 -11.65
C ILE A 72 12.54 -12.97 -11.19
N LEU A 73 12.03 -12.90 -9.96
CA LEU A 73 11.09 -13.88 -9.41
C LEU A 73 9.78 -13.93 -10.21
N GLY A 74 9.24 -12.78 -10.63
CA GLY A 74 8.08 -12.71 -11.52
C GLY A 74 8.32 -13.44 -12.83
N LEU A 75 9.47 -13.21 -13.48
CA LEU A 75 9.84 -13.93 -14.70
C LEU A 75 9.99 -15.44 -14.50
N LEU A 76 10.41 -15.87 -13.30
CA LEU A 76 10.57 -17.26 -12.90
C LEU A 76 9.35 -17.84 -12.17
N SER A 77 8.23 -17.13 -12.15
CA SER A 77 7.00 -17.48 -11.39
C SER A 77 6.52 -18.91 -11.68
N GLN A 78 6.67 -19.40 -12.91
CA GLN A 78 6.29 -20.76 -13.32
C GLN A 78 6.93 -21.87 -12.47
N TYR A 79 8.09 -21.62 -11.85
CA TYR A 79 8.79 -22.62 -11.05
C TYR A 79 8.36 -22.62 -9.59
N TRP A 80 8.12 -21.45 -9.01
CA TRP A 80 7.84 -21.32 -7.58
C TRP A 80 6.35 -21.08 -7.23
N MET A 81 5.51 -20.66 -8.20
CA MET A 81 4.06 -20.57 -8.01
C MET A 81 3.42 -21.84 -7.45
N LYS A 82 3.96 -23.00 -7.77
CA LYS A 82 3.48 -24.28 -7.25
C LYS A 82 3.61 -24.42 -5.73
N LEU A 83 4.50 -23.62 -5.13
CA LEU A 83 4.70 -23.56 -3.67
C LEU A 83 3.68 -22.63 -3.01
N VAL A 84 3.14 -21.65 -3.76
CA VAL A 84 2.15 -20.70 -3.25
C VAL A 84 0.76 -21.31 -3.40
N THR A 85 0.41 -22.15 -2.43
CA THR A 85 -0.96 -22.66 -2.34
C THR A 85 -1.90 -21.58 -1.79
N PRO A 86 -3.22 -21.66 -2.02
CA PRO A 86 -4.19 -20.72 -1.44
C PRO A 86 -4.07 -20.57 0.09
N ILE A 87 -3.68 -21.64 0.78
CA ILE A 87 -3.46 -21.62 2.23
C ILE A 87 -2.24 -20.76 2.59
N VAL A 88 -1.14 -20.89 1.83
CA VAL A 88 0.07 -20.07 2.03
C VAL A 88 -0.24 -18.60 1.80
N ALA A 89 -0.92 -18.25 0.70
CA ALA A 89 -1.32 -16.88 0.40
C ALA A 89 -2.23 -16.31 1.51
N ALA A 90 -3.25 -17.06 1.94
CA ALA A 90 -4.15 -16.64 3.02
C ALA A 90 -3.40 -16.43 4.36
N THR A 91 -2.43 -17.30 4.67
CA THR A 91 -1.61 -17.16 5.88
C THR A 91 -0.74 -15.90 5.83
N VAL A 92 -0.11 -15.62 4.69
CA VAL A 92 0.69 -14.41 4.48
C VAL A 92 -0.15 -13.16 4.64
N VAL A 93 -1.29 -13.08 3.97
CA VAL A 93 -2.22 -11.92 4.07
C VAL A 93 -2.71 -11.72 5.50
N THR A 94 -3.03 -12.81 6.21
CA THR A 94 -3.43 -12.76 7.62
C THR A 94 -2.28 -12.24 8.51
N ALA A 95 -1.07 -12.71 8.30
CA ALA A 95 0.11 -12.25 9.05
C ALA A 95 0.39 -10.76 8.80
N ILE A 96 0.26 -10.29 7.56
CA ILE A 96 0.35 -8.87 7.21
C ILE A 96 -0.72 -8.08 7.96
N GLY A 97 -1.98 -8.55 7.95
CA GLY A 97 -3.06 -7.91 8.69
C GLY A 97 -2.76 -7.76 10.18
N PHE A 98 -2.20 -8.78 10.82
CA PHE A 98 -1.78 -8.70 12.22
C PHE A 98 -0.61 -7.72 12.44
N SER A 99 0.37 -7.70 11.57
CA SER A 99 1.50 -6.75 11.68
C SER A 99 1.08 -5.29 11.51
N LEU A 100 -0.01 -5.04 10.80
CA LEU A 100 -0.57 -3.70 10.60
C LEU A 100 -1.47 -3.21 11.75
N LEU A 101 -1.83 -4.07 12.70
CA LEU A 101 -2.67 -3.66 13.84
C LEU A 101 -2.02 -2.55 14.66
N GLU A 102 -0.71 -2.60 14.87
CA GLU A 102 0.03 -1.56 15.57
C GLU A 102 -0.05 -0.22 14.83
N VAL A 103 0.21 -0.24 13.52
CA VAL A 103 0.11 0.95 12.66
C VAL A 103 -1.33 1.49 12.62
N GLY A 104 -2.31 0.58 12.61
CA GLY A 104 -3.72 0.93 12.70
C GLY A 104 -4.07 1.59 14.03
N ALA A 105 -3.60 1.05 15.15
CA ALA A 105 -3.82 1.61 16.49
C ALA A 105 -3.18 2.98 16.64
N ASP A 106 -1.95 3.16 16.16
CA ASP A 106 -1.27 4.45 16.12
C ASP A 106 -2.04 5.49 15.31
N SER A 107 -2.50 5.12 14.13
CA SER A 107 -3.29 6.00 13.27
C SER A 107 -4.65 6.35 13.90
N PHE A 108 -5.26 5.40 14.59
CA PHE A 108 -6.51 5.58 15.32
C PHE A 108 -6.38 6.55 16.50
N GLY A 109 -5.20 6.53 17.15
CA GLY A 109 -4.83 7.46 18.22
C GLY A 109 -4.48 8.88 17.76
N GLY A 110 -4.42 9.13 16.43
CA GLY A 110 -4.06 10.42 15.85
C GLY A 110 -2.63 10.50 15.34
N GLY A 111 -1.89 9.39 15.34
CA GLY A 111 -0.48 9.31 14.94
C GLY A 111 0.49 9.51 16.11
N SER A 112 1.43 8.59 16.27
CA SER A 112 2.37 8.53 17.41
C SER A 112 3.26 9.77 17.56
N SER A 113 3.45 10.56 16.49
CA SER A 113 4.19 11.83 16.50
C SER A 113 3.34 13.07 16.78
N SER A 114 2.02 12.92 16.96
CA SER A 114 1.12 14.04 17.28
C SER A 114 1.18 14.38 18.76
N ALA A 115 1.12 15.68 19.09
CA ALA A 115 1.04 16.16 20.48
C ALA A 115 -0.25 15.67 21.18
N ASP A 116 -1.32 15.45 20.43
CA ASP A 116 -2.62 14.99 20.90
C ASP A 116 -2.84 13.48 20.76
N PHE A 117 -1.74 12.71 20.63
CA PHE A 117 -1.82 11.26 20.53
C PHE A 117 -2.60 10.64 21.68
N GLY A 118 -3.55 9.77 21.36
CA GLY A 118 -4.39 9.10 22.35
C GLY A 118 -5.49 9.97 22.96
N SER A 119 -5.72 11.19 22.46
CA SER A 119 -6.79 12.05 22.95
C SER A 119 -8.18 11.43 22.72
N ALA A 120 -9.13 11.75 23.58
CA ALA A 120 -10.53 11.31 23.42
C ALA A 120 -11.11 11.76 22.08
N THR A 121 -10.72 12.92 21.58
CA THR A 121 -11.13 13.47 20.29
C THR A 121 -10.72 12.54 19.14
N ASN A 122 -9.46 12.08 19.11
CA ASN A 122 -8.95 11.17 18.09
C ASN A 122 -9.64 9.81 18.15
N TRP A 123 -9.86 9.27 19.36
CA TRP A 123 -10.59 8.01 19.55
C TRP A 123 -12.04 8.09 19.08
N ILE A 124 -12.74 9.19 19.37
CA ILE A 124 -14.13 9.41 18.91
C ILE A 124 -14.15 9.50 17.38
N LEU A 125 -13.24 10.29 16.78
CA LEU A 125 -13.17 10.46 15.33
C LEU A 125 -12.87 9.14 14.62
N GLY A 126 -11.87 8.40 15.10
CA GLY A 126 -11.52 7.07 14.58
C GLY A 126 -12.68 6.08 14.69
N THR A 127 -13.35 6.04 15.86
CA THR A 127 -14.49 5.14 16.08
C THR A 127 -15.66 5.48 15.16
N VAL A 128 -16.03 6.75 15.01
CA VAL A 128 -17.08 7.18 14.10
C VAL A 128 -16.77 6.79 12.67
N THR A 129 -15.54 7.05 12.21
CA THR A 129 -15.10 6.69 10.85
C THR A 129 -15.17 5.18 10.62
N LEU A 130 -14.66 4.38 11.57
CA LEU A 130 -14.70 2.92 11.49
C LEU A 130 -16.11 2.37 11.46
N VAL A 131 -16.99 2.85 12.37
CA VAL A 131 -18.40 2.45 12.43
C VAL A 131 -19.10 2.81 11.12
N CYS A 132 -18.86 3.99 10.56
CA CYS A 132 -19.42 4.37 9.27
C CYS A 132 -18.95 3.44 8.15
N CYS A 133 -17.65 3.09 8.07
CA CYS A 133 -17.15 2.12 7.10
C CYS A 133 -17.86 0.78 7.21
N ILE A 134 -18.01 0.26 8.44
CA ILE A 134 -18.67 -1.03 8.71
C ILE A 134 -20.14 -0.97 8.33
N VAL A 135 -20.85 0.07 8.75
CA VAL A 135 -22.29 0.25 8.43
C VAL A 135 -22.50 0.34 6.94
N PHE A 136 -21.70 1.14 6.21
CA PHE A 136 -21.79 1.21 4.76
C PHE A 136 -21.48 -0.12 4.09
N ASN A 137 -20.50 -0.86 4.60
CA ASN A 137 -20.15 -2.19 4.06
C ASN A 137 -21.30 -3.20 4.22
N ILE A 138 -22.08 -3.11 5.31
CA ILE A 138 -23.22 -4.01 5.59
C ILE A 138 -24.46 -3.58 4.81
N VAL A 139 -24.76 -2.29 4.79
CA VAL A 139 -26.03 -1.75 4.24
C VAL A 139 -25.96 -1.57 2.73
N ALA A 140 -24.83 -1.14 2.21
CA ALA A 140 -24.65 -0.87 0.79
C ALA A 140 -24.66 -2.15 -0.05
N LYS A 141 -25.23 -2.06 -1.25
CA LYS A 141 -25.34 -3.17 -2.19
C LYS A 141 -24.48 -2.92 -3.42
N SER A 142 -23.99 -4.02 -4.02
CA SER A 142 -23.27 -4.01 -5.29
C SER A 142 -22.07 -3.04 -5.26
N TYR A 143 -21.99 -2.12 -6.19
CA TYR A 143 -20.87 -1.18 -6.39
C TYR A 143 -20.61 -0.29 -5.15
N PHE A 144 -21.66 0.20 -4.49
CA PHE A 144 -21.51 1.07 -3.31
C PHE A 144 -20.88 0.36 -2.10
N LYS A 145 -21.00 -0.96 -2.00
CA LYS A 145 -20.35 -1.74 -0.96
C LYS A 145 -18.81 -1.64 -1.06
N GLN A 146 -18.26 -1.61 -2.27
CA GLN A 146 -16.82 -1.48 -2.51
C GLN A 146 -16.30 -0.09 -2.15
N LEU A 147 -17.17 0.94 -2.17
CA LEU A 147 -16.85 2.31 -1.79
C LEU A 147 -17.03 2.60 -0.29
N SER A 148 -17.28 1.60 0.54
CA SER A 148 -17.53 1.77 1.97
C SER A 148 -16.44 2.54 2.71
N VAL A 149 -15.18 2.28 2.38
CA VAL A 149 -14.02 2.99 2.97
C VAL A 149 -14.02 4.46 2.56
N LEU A 150 -14.33 4.76 1.29
CA LEU A 150 -14.41 6.13 0.80
C LEU A 150 -15.54 6.92 1.51
N PHE A 151 -16.71 6.31 1.66
CA PHE A 151 -17.81 6.93 2.40
C PHE A 151 -17.47 7.16 3.87
N GLY A 152 -16.85 6.18 4.51
CA GLY A 152 -16.38 6.34 5.89
C GLY A 152 -15.36 7.47 6.02
N LEU A 153 -14.43 7.59 5.09
CA LEU A 153 -13.43 8.67 5.06
C LEU A 153 -14.12 10.04 4.89
N ILE A 154 -15.10 10.17 4.00
CA ILE A 154 -15.85 11.42 3.79
C ILE A 154 -16.59 11.82 5.07
N VAL A 155 -17.30 10.87 5.70
CA VAL A 155 -18.02 11.13 6.96
C VAL A 155 -17.04 11.50 8.08
N GLY A 156 -15.94 10.75 8.22
CA GLY A 156 -14.91 11.06 9.21
C GLY A 156 -14.31 12.46 9.01
N TYR A 157 -14.06 12.85 7.76
CA TYR A 157 -13.56 14.19 7.44
C TYR A 157 -14.56 15.29 7.77
N ILE A 158 -15.86 15.08 7.48
CA ILE A 158 -16.94 16.02 7.86
C ILE A 158 -17.00 16.17 9.38
N VAL A 159 -16.93 15.07 10.12
CA VAL A 159 -16.92 15.10 11.59
C VAL A 159 -15.69 15.85 12.10
N ALA A 160 -14.51 15.61 11.55
CA ALA A 160 -13.28 16.33 11.89
C ALA A 160 -13.39 17.83 11.64
N LEU A 161 -14.04 18.24 10.53
CA LEU A 161 -14.37 19.65 10.26
C LEU A 161 -15.30 20.25 11.31
N CYS A 162 -16.36 19.53 11.68
CA CYS A 162 -17.29 19.97 12.71
C CYS A 162 -16.65 20.09 14.10
N MET A 163 -15.64 19.25 14.38
CA MET A 163 -14.86 19.29 15.62
C MET A 163 -13.76 20.36 15.62
N GLY A 164 -13.52 21.00 14.47
CA GLY A 164 -12.48 22.05 14.32
C GLY A 164 -11.05 21.55 14.42
N VAL A 165 -10.82 20.25 14.17
CA VAL A 165 -9.51 19.60 14.24
C VAL A 165 -8.72 19.77 12.94
N VAL A 166 -9.39 20.14 11.85
CA VAL A 166 -8.77 20.25 10.52
C VAL A 166 -8.04 21.60 10.39
N ASP A 167 -6.74 21.54 10.17
CA ASP A 167 -5.91 22.71 9.89
C ASP A 167 -5.75 22.90 8.38
N PHE A 168 -6.30 24.01 7.87
CA PHE A 168 -6.20 24.39 6.46
C PHE A 168 -4.96 25.23 6.13
N SER A 169 -4.15 25.59 7.12
CA SER A 169 -2.97 26.44 6.87
C SER A 169 -1.98 25.80 5.90
N ALA A 170 -1.88 24.48 5.93
CA ALA A 170 -1.02 23.71 5.02
C ALA A 170 -1.45 23.80 3.54
N LEU A 171 -2.73 24.11 3.25
CA LEU A 171 -3.21 24.25 1.89
C LEU A 171 -2.75 25.53 1.22
N SER A 172 -2.53 26.60 1.97
CA SER A 172 -2.10 27.90 1.45
C SER A 172 -0.70 27.86 0.83
N ASP A 173 0.14 26.94 1.29
CA ASP A 173 1.52 26.78 0.84
C ASP A 173 1.72 25.72 -0.24
N THR A 174 0.63 25.06 -0.70
CA THR A 174 0.69 24.01 -1.71
C THR A 174 0.31 24.55 -3.08
N SER A 175 1.13 24.25 -4.10
CA SER A 175 0.78 24.53 -5.49
C SER A 175 -0.24 23.53 -5.99
N LEU A 176 -1.23 23.98 -6.78
CA LEU A 176 -2.26 23.13 -7.40
C LEU A 176 -1.68 22.09 -8.36
N LEU A 177 -0.51 22.37 -8.94
CA LEU A 177 0.22 21.46 -9.82
C LEU A 177 1.67 21.40 -9.36
N ALA A 178 2.11 20.21 -8.99
CA ALA A 178 3.50 19.93 -8.68
C ALA A 178 3.94 18.67 -9.44
N LEU A 179 5.04 18.80 -10.18
CA LEU A 179 5.67 17.63 -10.81
C LEU A 179 6.45 16.85 -9.77
N PRO A 180 6.34 15.52 -9.77
CA PRO A 180 7.13 14.69 -8.86
C PRO A 180 8.61 14.83 -9.17
N HIS A 181 9.41 14.92 -8.14
CA HIS A 181 10.86 14.92 -8.26
C HIS A 181 11.37 13.48 -8.36
N LEU A 182 12.00 13.16 -9.47
CA LEU A 182 12.70 11.88 -9.63
C LEU A 182 13.92 11.86 -8.71
N MET A 183 14.00 10.86 -7.84
CA MET A 183 15.13 10.60 -6.95
C MET A 183 15.56 11.82 -6.08
N PRO A 184 14.68 12.34 -5.21
CA PRO A 184 15.02 13.50 -4.39
C PRO A 184 16.06 13.20 -3.31
N PHE A 185 16.33 11.93 -3.03
CA PHE A 185 17.28 11.48 -2.02
C PHE A 185 18.43 10.69 -2.67
N LYS A 186 19.63 10.82 -2.11
CA LYS A 186 20.77 9.99 -2.53
C LYS A 186 20.52 8.55 -2.11
N MET A 187 20.76 7.61 -3.05
CA MET A 187 20.68 6.20 -2.73
C MET A 187 21.91 5.77 -1.93
N GLU A 188 21.68 5.00 -0.88
CA GLU A 188 22.70 4.38 -0.06
C GLU A 188 22.45 2.88 -0.02
N PHE A 189 23.53 2.09 -0.08
CA PHE A 189 23.45 0.64 -0.15
C PHE A 189 24.04 0.04 1.12
N HIS A 190 23.19 -0.54 1.96
CA HIS A 190 23.55 -1.26 3.18
C HIS A 190 23.13 -2.72 3.03
N ALA A 191 24.07 -3.65 3.25
CA ALA A 191 23.82 -5.07 2.99
C ALA A 191 22.69 -5.67 3.83
N ASP A 192 22.62 -5.29 5.10
CA ASP A 192 21.57 -5.69 6.03
C ASP A 192 20.18 -5.16 5.61
N ALA A 193 20.10 -3.89 5.18
CA ALA A 193 18.89 -3.31 4.64
C ALA A 193 18.44 -4.02 3.35
N ILE A 194 19.38 -4.30 2.45
CA ILE A 194 19.09 -5.02 1.20
C ILE A 194 18.56 -6.42 1.48
N ILE A 195 19.21 -7.19 2.37
CA ILE A 195 18.77 -8.54 2.72
C ILE A 195 17.35 -8.50 3.32
N ALA A 196 17.10 -7.58 4.24
CA ALA A 196 15.79 -7.42 4.87
C ALA A 196 14.71 -7.09 3.83
N PHE A 197 14.97 -6.15 2.92
CA PHE A 197 14.04 -5.80 1.85
C PHE A 197 13.83 -6.94 0.85
N VAL A 198 14.87 -7.67 0.46
CA VAL A 198 14.74 -8.84 -0.43
C VAL A 198 13.82 -9.89 0.19
N LEU A 199 13.92 -10.15 1.49
CA LEU A 199 13.01 -11.08 2.17
C LEU A 199 11.56 -10.59 2.14
N ILE A 200 11.33 -9.30 2.34
CA ILE A 200 9.97 -8.72 2.24
C ILE A 200 9.46 -8.74 0.80
N PHE A 201 10.31 -8.54 -0.20
CA PHE A 201 9.92 -8.65 -1.61
C PHE A 201 9.49 -10.09 -2.00
N LEU A 202 10.05 -11.14 -1.36
CA LEU A 202 9.55 -12.50 -1.49
C LEU A 202 8.12 -12.66 -0.94
N VAL A 203 7.83 -11.99 0.17
CA VAL A 203 6.48 -11.96 0.76
C VAL A 203 5.53 -11.19 -0.16
N SER A 204 5.93 -10.02 -0.67
CA SER A 204 5.18 -9.21 -1.62
C SER A 204 4.84 -9.98 -2.90
N ALA A 205 5.79 -10.71 -3.47
CA ALA A 205 5.54 -11.55 -4.63
C ALA A 205 4.47 -12.64 -4.35
N THR A 206 4.45 -13.20 -3.13
CA THR A 206 3.42 -14.16 -2.72
C THR A 206 2.06 -13.48 -2.57
N GLU A 207 2.01 -12.27 -2.01
CA GLU A 207 0.82 -11.43 -1.88
C GLU A 207 0.23 -11.13 -3.27
N THR A 208 1.04 -10.67 -4.21
CA THR A 208 0.63 -10.36 -5.60
C THR A 208 0.00 -11.57 -6.30
N ILE A 209 0.55 -12.77 -6.11
CA ILE A 209 -0.04 -14.01 -6.64
C ILE A 209 -1.39 -14.28 -5.99
N GLY A 210 -1.49 -14.09 -4.68
CA GLY A 210 -2.74 -14.25 -3.93
C GLY A 210 -3.84 -13.31 -4.44
N ASP A 211 -3.53 -12.03 -4.56
CA ASP A 211 -4.46 -10.99 -5.01
C ASP A 211 -4.90 -11.20 -6.46
N THR A 212 -3.96 -11.54 -7.35
CA THR A 212 -4.24 -11.83 -8.75
C THR A 212 -5.16 -13.05 -8.86
N SER A 213 -4.91 -14.09 -8.06
CA SER A 213 -5.75 -15.31 -8.02
C SER A 213 -7.13 -15.02 -7.46
N ALA A 214 -7.21 -14.22 -6.38
CA ALA A 214 -8.48 -13.82 -5.78
C ALA A 214 -9.33 -12.99 -6.74
N LEU A 215 -8.71 -12.05 -7.48
CA LEU A 215 -9.41 -11.27 -8.49
C LEU A 215 -9.92 -12.13 -9.64
N ALA A 216 -9.10 -13.04 -10.16
CA ALA A 216 -9.50 -13.93 -11.26
C ALA A 216 -10.66 -14.85 -10.84
N SER A 217 -10.60 -15.41 -9.64
CA SER A 217 -11.64 -16.31 -9.14
C SER A 217 -12.94 -15.58 -8.77
N SER A 218 -12.86 -14.46 -8.06
CA SER A 218 -14.04 -13.72 -7.57
C SER A 218 -14.63 -12.77 -8.60
N GLY A 219 -13.78 -12.13 -9.42
CA GLY A 219 -14.21 -11.13 -10.40
C GLY A 219 -14.51 -11.71 -11.78
N LEU A 220 -13.75 -12.71 -12.21
CA LEU A 220 -13.85 -13.30 -13.56
C LEU A 220 -14.38 -14.74 -13.57
N ASN A 221 -14.64 -15.34 -12.40
CA ASN A 221 -15.08 -16.74 -12.23
C ASN A 221 -14.21 -17.75 -12.98
N ARG A 222 -12.91 -17.55 -12.97
CA ARG A 222 -11.92 -18.44 -13.59
C ARG A 222 -10.62 -18.46 -12.81
N ASP A 223 -9.81 -19.47 -13.05
CA ASP A 223 -8.46 -19.52 -12.51
C ASP A 223 -7.52 -18.52 -13.23
N VAL A 224 -6.54 -18.04 -12.50
CA VAL A 224 -5.48 -17.20 -13.04
C VAL A 224 -4.57 -18.01 -13.95
N THR A 225 -4.17 -17.44 -15.08
CA THR A 225 -3.23 -18.08 -16.00
C THR A 225 -1.78 -17.81 -15.59
N GLN A 226 -0.85 -18.72 -15.93
CA GLN A 226 0.57 -18.53 -15.66
C GLN A 226 1.15 -17.23 -16.27
N LYS A 227 0.60 -16.79 -17.41
CA LYS A 227 1.03 -15.52 -18.03
C LYS A 227 0.57 -14.31 -17.27
N GLU A 228 -0.63 -14.36 -16.69
CA GLU A 228 -1.15 -13.27 -15.86
C GLU A 228 -0.37 -13.13 -14.57
N THR A 229 -0.04 -14.24 -13.92
CA THR A 229 0.75 -14.24 -12.69
C THR A 229 2.22 -13.87 -12.93
N ALA A 230 2.79 -14.24 -14.08
CA ALA A 230 4.16 -13.86 -14.41
C ALA A 230 4.28 -12.39 -14.82
N GLY A 231 3.17 -11.76 -15.20
CA GLY A 231 3.13 -10.36 -15.61
C GLY A 231 2.64 -9.40 -14.51
N SER A 232 2.04 -9.92 -13.43
CA SER A 232 1.65 -9.10 -12.28
C SER A 232 2.82 -8.88 -11.34
#